data_688b70b71cf7cf3b6a141d53236499d2
#
_entry.id   688b70b71cf7cf3b6a141d53236499d2
#
_cell.length_a   1.000
_cell.length_b   1.000
_cell.length_c   1.000
_cell.angle_alpha   90.00
_cell.angle_beta   90.00
_cell.angle_gamma   90.00
#
_symmetry.space_group_name_H-M   'P 1'
#
loop_
_entity.id
_entity.type
_entity.pdbx_description
1 polymer ?
#
loop_
_entity_poly.entity_id
_entity_poly.type
_entity_poly.pdbx_seq_one_letter_code
_entity_poly.pdbx_strand_id
1 'polypeptide(L)'
;MTKANMQRQDTRYVALLLALAILMLLVPRVSAAEYTASGATKFVFTDRVITVTEGNYTGYKIEGTELTINGAGTYIVSGSCSDGSIKVKKGTTGVTLVLNGLTLTSAATAPIACNKSTEVNLVAASGTSNTLTDSAKNNDDNYPDNADAENAVLKCKDGSQVTISGSGTLKIIANGKNGIKSGATTDEEGTASLTIRNVNLTIHAPVNDAINAEQTLNIESGTTPISAADDAIHSDYVLNIG
;
A
#
# COMPACT_ATOMS: atom_id res chain seq x y z
N MET A 1 -52.29 32.59 -5.17
CA MET A 1 -50.95 32.84 -4.61
C MET A 1 -50.36 34.05 -5.28
N THR A 2 -49.97 35.05 -4.54
CA THR A 2 -49.48 36.31 -5.09
C THR A 2 -48.02 36.19 -5.50
N LYS A 3 -47.57 36.90 -6.57
CA LYS A 3 -46.18 36.93 -7.04
C LYS A 3 -45.15 37.12 -5.93
N ALA A 4 -45.51 37.85 -4.86
CA ALA A 4 -44.68 38.11 -3.70
C ALA A 4 -44.37 36.81 -2.86
N ASN A 5 -45.30 35.86 -2.81
CA ASN A 5 -45.11 34.59 -2.08
C ASN A 5 -44.22 33.63 -2.83
N MET A 6 -44.26 33.65 -4.17
CA MET A 6 -43.42 32.82 -5.03
C MET A 6 -41.96 33.30 -4.95
N GLN A 7 -41.72 34.60 -5.00
CA GLN A 7 -40.37 35.18 -4.90
C GLN A 7 -39.72 34.97 -3.52
N ARG A 8 -40.51 34.92 -2.42
CA ARG A 8 -40.03 34.58 -1.09
C ARG A 8 -39.67 33.10 -0.94
N GLN A 9 -40.36 32.19 -1.63
CA GLN A 9 -40.03 30.79 -1.62
C GLN A 9 -38.72 30.53 -2.35
N ASP A 10 -38.54 31.13 -3.53
CA ASP A 10 -37.29 30.95 -4.32
C ASP A 10 -36.05 31.45 -3.57
N THR A 11 -36.18 32.60 -2.87
CA THR A 11 -35.06 33.14 -2.06
C THR A 11 -34.73 32.25 -0.86
N ARG A 12 -35.69 31.55 -0.28
CA ARG A 12 -35.47 30.61 0.83
C ARG A 12 -34.80 29.34 0.35
N TYR A 13 -35.15 28.81 -0.83
CA TYR A 13 -34.50 27.63 -1.43
C TYR A 13 -33.05 27.94 -1.86
N VAL A 14 -32.81 29.12 -2.43
CA VAL A 14 -31.47 29.58 -2.77
C VAL A 14 -30.59 29.74 -1.52
N ALA A 15 -31.12 30.32 -0.46
CA ALA A 15 -30.44 30.50 0.82
C ALA A 15 -30.14 29.13 1.49
N LEU A 16 -31.10 28.20 1.41
CA LEU A 16 -30.91 26.83 1.95
C LEU A 16 -29.87 26.04 1.18
N LEU A 17 -29.84 26.14 -0.16
CA LEU A 17 -28.83 25.50 -1.03
C LEU A 17 -27.46 26.13 -0.80
N LEU A 18 -27.37 27.46 -0.62
CA LEU A 18 -26.08 28.09 -0.28
C LEU A 18 -25.60 27.68 1.12
N ALA A 19 -26.47 27.58 2.11
CA ALA A 19 -26.13 27.13 3.46
C ALA A 19 -25.67 25.67 3.46
N LEU A 20 -26.31 24.81 2.67
CA LEU A 20 -25.90 23.40 2.50
C LEU A 20 -24.54 23.28 1.79
N ALA A 21 -24.31 24.12 0.78
CA ALA A 21 -23.01 24.17 0.08
C ALA A 21 -21.86 24.66 0.99
N ILE A 22 -22.17 25.66 1.85
CA ILE A 22 -21.20 26.16 2.84
C ILE A 22 -20.96 25.14 3.95
N LEU A 23 -21.97 24.36 4.36
CA LEU A 23 -21.81 23.29 5.34
C LEU A 23 -20.99 22.14 4.81
N MET A 24 -21.04 21.81 3.50
CA MET A 24 -20.17 20.83 2.86
C MET A 24 -18.71 21.32 2.75
N LEU A 25 -18.46 22.62 2.74
CA LEU A 25 -17.12 23.21 2.78
C LEU A 25 -16.52 23.26 4.20
N LEU A 26 -17.36 23.11 5.23
CA LEU A 26 -16.97 23.11 6.65
C LEU A 26 -16.83 21.70 7.24
N VAL A 27 -17.02 20.63 6.47
CA VAL A 27 -16.57 19.30 6.89
C VAL A 27 -15.05 19.40 7.06
N PRO A 28 -14.50 19.27 8.27
CA PRO A 28 -13.06 19.22 8.44
C PRO A 28 -12.61 18.08 7.54
N ARG A 29 -11.91 18.40 6.47
CA ARG A 29 -11.09 17.41 5.79
C ARG A 29 -10.16 16.96 6.88
N VAL A 30 -10.34 15.74 7.39
CA VAL A 30 -9.33 15.07 8.16
C VAL A 30 -8.16 15.00 7.19
N SER A 31 -7.31 16.00 7.26
CA SER A 31 -6.01 15.97 6.62
C SER A 31 -5.36 14.71 7.19
N ALA A 32 -5.21 13.69 6.37
CA ALA A 32 -4.29 12.63 6.71
C ALA A 32 -3.02 13.36 7.16
N ALA A 33 -2.52 13.03 8.34
CA ALA A 33 -1.36 13.70 8.89
C ALA A 33 -0.35 13.79 7.75
N GLU A 34 -0.03 15.01 7.30
CA GLU A 34 1.07 15.19 6.36
C GLU A 34 2.23 14.50 7.06
N TYR A 35 2.73 13.42 6.46
CA TYR A 35 3.98 12.86 6.89
C TYR A 35 4.97 13.99 6.73
N THR A 36 5.26 14.67 7.84
CA THR A 36 6.24 15.73 7.84
C THR A 36 7.54 15.07 7.45
N ALA A 37 7.98 15.36 6.25
CA ALA A 37 9.19 14.79 5.63
C ALA A 37 10.47 15.16 6.39
N SER A 38 10.36 15.93 7.46
CA SER A 38 11.43 16.24 8.38
C SER A 38 11.95 14.96 9.02
N GLY A 39 13.19 14.62 8.73
CA GLY A 39 13.85 13.44 9.25
C GLY A 39 13.72 12.15 8.42
N ALA A 40 13.02 12.15 7.30
CA ALA A 40 12.94 10.97 6.42
C ALA A 40 14.17 10.83 5.52
N THR A 41 14.50 9.60 5.13
CA THR A 41 15.43 9.35 4.01
C THR A 41 14.61 9.18 2.74
N LYS A 42 14.97 9.91 1.67
CA LYS A 42 14.24 9.96 0.42
C LYS A 42 15.00 9.29 -0.72
N PHE A 43 14.30 8.44 -1.46
CA PHE A 43 14.82 7.70 -2.60
C PHE A 43 14.03 8.01 -3.86
N VAL A 44 14.74 8.16 -4.97
CA VAL A 44 14.17 8.25 -6.31
C VAL A 44 14.62 7.05 -7.13
N PHE A 45 13.66 6.25 -7.55
CA PHE A 45 13.87 5.08 -8.41
C PHE A 45 13.91 5.49 -9.87
N THR A 46 14.84 4.92 -10.60
CA THR A 46 14.93 4.95 -12.06
C THR A 46 15.25 3.55 -12.58
N ASP A 47 15.19 3.32 -13.89
CA ASP A 47 15.54 2.01 -14.50
C ASP A 47 17.00 1.61 -14.32
N ARG A 48 17.86 2.48 -13.80
CA ARG A 48 19.30 2.23 -13.71
C ARG A 48 19.84 2.29 -12.30
N VAL A 49 19.25 3.12 -11.46
CA VAL A 49 19.81 3.41 -10.13
C VAL A 49 18.76 4.01 -9.22
N ILE A 50 18.93 3.78 -7.92
CA ILE A 50 18.21 4.47 -6.86
C ILE A 50 19.09 5.60 -6.33
N THR A 51 18.58 6.82 -6.37
CA THR A 51 19.29 8.01 -5.88
C THR A 51 18.74 8.40 -4.51
N VAL A 52 19.62 8.66 -3.54
CA VAL A 52 19.27 9.25 -2.24
C VAL A 52 19.26 10.76 -2.39
N THR A 53 18.12 11.39 -2.21
CA THR A 53 17.98 12.86 -2.32
C THR A 53 18.01 13.56 -0.97
N GLU A 54 17.61 12.86 0.11
CA GLU A 54 17.78 13.28 1.49
C GLU A 54 18.14 12.05 2.33
N GLY A 55 19.18 12.10 3.13
CA GLY A 55 19.68 10.96 3.91
C GLY A 55 19.76 11.27 5.39
N ASN A 56 18.73 10.87 6.15
CA ASN A 56 18.68 11.02 7.61
C ASN A 56 18.89 9.71 8.36
N TYR A 57 18.75 8.56 7.68
CA TYR A 57 18.99 7.24 8.24
C TYR A 57 20.08 6.51 7.47
N THR A 58 20.77 5.60 8.15
CA THR A 58 21.79 4.71 7.58
C THR A 58 21.31 3.25 7.50
N GLY A 59 20.09 2.97 7.96
CA GLY A 59 19.50 1.64 8.02
C GLY A 59 18.97 1.16 6.67
N TYR A 60 19.79 1.28 5.60
CA TYR A 60 19.45 0.79 4.27
C TYR A 60 20.71 0.38 3.47
N LYS A 61 20.50 -0.37 2.40
CA LYS A 61 21.50 -0.72 1.38
C LYS A 61 20.85 -0.59 0.01
N ILE A 62 21.63 -0.10 -0.96
CA ILE A 62 21.22 -0.03 -2.37
C ILE A 62 22.16 -0.90 -3.19
N GLU A 63 21.59 -1.77 -4.03
CA GLU A 63 22.30 -2.57 -5.01
C GLU A 63 21.57 -2.45 -6.36
N GLY A 64 22.10 -1.60 -7.26
CA GLY A 64 21.44 -1.28 -8.51
C GLY A 64 20.07 -0.63 -8.29
N THR A 65 19.01 -1.36 -8.63
CA THR A 65 17.59 -0.98 -8.47
C THR A 65 16.89 -1.70 -7.31
N GLU A 66 17.67 -2.36 -6.45
CA GLU A 66 17.18 -2.98 -5.22
C GLU A 66 17.48 -2.11 -4.01
N LEU A 67 16.44 -1.82 -3.20
CA LEU A 67 16.54 -1.14 -1.91
C LEU A 67 16.28 -2.15 -0.79
N THR A 68 17.25 -2.38 0.07
CA THR A 68 17.08 -3.13 1.32
C THR A 68 17.01 -2.18 2.50
N ILE A 69 15.91 -2.21 3.26
CA ILE A 69 15.74 -1.48 4.52
C ILE A 69 16.10 -2.43 5.66
N ASN A 70 17.04 -2.02 6.53
CA ASN A 70 17.56 -2.84 7.63
C ASN A 70 17.60 -2.11 8.97
N GLY A 71 16.94 -0.97 9.10
CA GLY A 71 16.81 -0.18 10.32
C GLY A 71 15.48 0.54 10.42
N ALA A 72 15.09 0.89 11.66
CA ALA A 72 13.91 1.72 11.91
C ALA A 72 14.03 3.10 11.26
N GLY A 73 12.91 3.69 10.86
CA GLY A 73 12.86 5.03 10.30
C GLY A 73 11.75 5.24 9.28
N THR A 74 11.70 6.46 8.76
CA THR A 74 10.79 6.85 7.69
C THR A 74 11.55 6.94 6.37
N TYR A 75 11.13 6.16 5.40
CA TYR A 75 11.72 6.03 4.08
C TYR A 75 10.70 6.42 3.02
N ILE A 76 10.97 7.49 2.27
CA ILE A 76 10.08 7.97 1.22
C ILE A 76 10.63 7.52 -0.12
N VAL A 77 9.82 6.82 -0.89
CA VAL A 77 10.20 6.28 -2.20
C VAL A 77 9.33 6.85 -3.30
N SER A 78 9.93 7.25 -4.40
CA SER A 78 9.26 7.87 -5.54
C SER A 78 9.94 7.49 -6.85
N GLY A 79 9.36 7.90 -7.99
CA GLY A 79 9.94 7.68 -9.31
C GLY A 79 9.40 6.45 -10.02
N SER A 80 10.10 6.00 -11.05
CA SER A 80 9.66 4.87 -11.88
C SER A 80 10.83 3.94 -12.18
N CYS A 81 10.60 2.63 -12.00
CA CYS A 81 11.59 1.60 -12.31
C CYS A 81 10.88 0.39 -12.91
N SER A 82 11.36 -0.05 -14.07
CA SER A 82 10.81 -1.19 -14.82
C SER A 82 11.32 -2.56 -14.33
N ASP A 83 12.40 -2.57 -13.52
CA ASP A 83 12.89 -3.77 -12.83
C ASP A 83 13.62 -3.37 -11.56
N GLY A 84 12.91 -3.42 -10.44
CA GLY A 84 13.46 -3.08 -9.12
C GLY A 84 12.66 -3.70 -7.99
N SER A 85 13.20 -3.61 -6.77
CA SER A 85 12.53 -4.13 -5.59
C SER A 85 12.88 -3.36 -4.32
N ILE A 86 11.99 -3.47 -3.33
CA ILE A 86 12.19 -2.97 -1.97
C ILE A 86 12.03 -4.13 -1.01
N LYS A 87 13.05 -4.40 -0.20
CA LYS A 87 13.03 -5.47 0.81
C LYS A 87 13.22 -4.89 2.20
N VAL A 88 12.33 -5.20 3.14
CA VAL A 88 12.55 -4.95 4.56
C VAL A 88 13.17 -6.20 5.16
N LYS A 89 14.36 -6.07 5.72
CA LYS A 89 15.16 -7.20 6.23
C LYS A 89 14.45 -7.86 7.42
N LYS A 90 14.58 -9.18 7.53
CA LYS A 90 14.07 -9.98 8.65
C LYS A 90 14.37 -9.34 10.01
N GLY A 91 13.35 -9.24 10.86
CA GLY A 91 13.44 -8.71 12.22
C GLY A 91 13.56 -7.18 12.30
N THR A 92 13.43 -6.45 11.19
CA THR A 92 13.43 -4.98 11.21
C THR A 92 12.07 -4.46 11.61
N THR A 93 12.00 -3.66 12.67
CA THR A 93 10.77 -3.05 13.21
C THR A 93 10.82 -1.52 13.14
N GLY A 94 9.67 -0.86 13.35
CA GLY A 94 9.57 0.60 13.36
C GLY A 94 9.83 1.23 11.99
N VAL A 95 9.51 0.54 10.90
CA VAL A 95 9.67 1.03 9.53
C VAL A 95 8.39 1.72 9.07
N THR A 96 8.52 2.94 8.58
CA THR A 96 7.49 3.62 7.80
C THR A 96 7.98 3.79 6.36
N LEU A 97 7.39 3.05 5.43
CA LEU A 97 7.68 3.13 4.00
C LEU A 97 6.58 3.92 3.29
N VAL A 98 6.92 5.13 2.84
CA VAL A 98 5.98 6.06 2.20
C VAL A 98 6.13 5.99 0.69
N LEU A 99 5.09 5.56 0.00
CA LEU A 99 5.01 5.57 -1.46
C LEU A 99 4.53 6.95 -1.92
N ASN A 100 5.40 7.69 -2.58
CA ASN A 100 5.17 9.08 -2.99
C ASN A 100 5.25 9.25 -4.52
N GLY A 101 4.32 8.67 -5.24
CA GLY A 101 4.33 8.65 -6.71
C GLY A 101 5.32 7.63 -7.25
N LEU A 102 5.31 6.42 -6.69
CA LEU A 102 6.15 5.31 -7.11
C LEU A 102 5.45 4.45 -8.16
N THR A 103 6.12 4.19 -9.27
CA THR A 103 5.77 3.13 -10.22
C THR A 103 6.90 2.11 -10.24
N LEU A 104 6.68 0.94 -9.64
CA LEU A 104 7.70 -0.08 -9.49
C LEU A 104 7.24 -1.40 -10.09
N THR A 105 7.99 -1.89 -11.06
CA THR A 105 7.83 -3.24 -11.61
C THR A 105 9.01 -4.10 -11.18
N SER A 106 8.77 -5.39 -10.94
CA SER A 106 9.83 -6.37 -10.70
C SER A 106 9.72 -7.53 -11.68
N ALA A 107 10.84 -7.88 -12.31
CA ALA A 107 10.88 -8.91 -13.36
C ALA A 107 10.91 -10.35 -12.80
N ALA A 108 11.33 -10.56 -11.56
CA ALA A 108 11.56 -11.90 -11.02
C ALA A 108 11.03 -12.12 -9.59
N THR A 109 10.80 -11.05 -8.83
CA THR A 109 10.46 -11.14 -7.40
C THR A 109 9.33 -10.20 -7.04
N ALA A 110 8.98 -10.11 -5.77
CA ALA A 110 8.01 -9.12 -5.29
C ALA A 110 8.58 -7.69 -5.43
N PRO A 111 7.84 -6.73 -5.99
CA PRO A 111 8.19 -5.30 -5.91
C PRO A 111 8.43 -4.83 -4.47
N ILE A 112 7.64 -5.31 -3.51
CA ILE A 112 7.87 -5.05 -2.08
C ILE A 112 7.77 -6.35 -1.29
N ALA A 113 8.82 -6.65 -0.50
CA ALA A 113 8.86 -7.79 0.41
C ALA A 113 9.15 -7.33 1.85
N CYS A 114 8.21 -7.58 2.77
CA CYS A 114 8.38 -7.47 4.21
C CYS A 114 8.78 -8.84 4.73
N ASN A 115 10.06 -9.04 5.06
CA ASN A 115 10.56 -10.34 5.48
C ASN A 115 10.05 -10.74 6.87
N LYS A 116 10.38 -11.98 7.31
CA LYS A 116 9.88 -12.56 8.58
C LYS A 116 10.10 -11.63 9.77
N SER A 117 9.09 -11.52 10.63
CA SER A 117 9.13 -10.77 11.88
C SER A 117 9.47 -9.28 11.68
N THR A 118 8.98 -8.66 10.62
CA THR A 118 9.11 -7.22 10.39
C THR A 118 7.87 -6.48 10.90
N GLU A 119 8.05 -5.19 11.25
CA GLU A 119 6.96 -4.26 11.53
C GLU A 119 7.03 -3.07 10.57
N VAL A 120 6.04 -2.94 9.69
CA VAL A 120 6.05 -2.00 8.57
C VAL A 120 4.72 -1.26 8.44
N ASN A 121 4.78 0.07 8.43
CA ASN A 121 3.70 0.94 7.98
C ASN A 121 3.96 1.30 6.51
N LEU A 122 3.22 0.72 5.58
CA LEU A 122 3.23 1.06 4.15
C LEU A 122 2.18 2.14 3.89
N VAL A 123 2.62 3.32 3.47
CA VAL A 123 1.75 4.50 3.37
C VAL A 123 1.68 5.00 1.94
N ALA A 124 0.50 5.04 1.33
CA ALA A 124 0.26 5.76 0.09
C ALA A 124 0.10 7.25 0.39
N ALA A 125 1.08 8.07 0.02
CA ALA A 125 1.09 9.50 0.35
C ALA A 125 -0.11 10.22 -0.27
N SER A 126 -0.66 11.19 0.46
CA SER A 126 -1.82 11.97 0.03
C SER A 126 -1.59 12.64 -1.33
N GLY A 127 -2.60 12.56 -2.20
CA GLY A 127 -2.56 13.18 -3.53
C GLY A 127 -1.66 12.46 -4.54
N THR A 128 -1.08 11.30 -4.19
CA THR A 128 -0.22 10.53 -5.10
C THR A 128 -0.90 9.28 -5.63
N SER A 129 -0.45 8.82 -6.78
CA SER A 129 -0.80 7.52 -7.36
C SER A 129 0.44 6.64 -7.39
N ASN A 130 0.33 5.44 -6.81
CA ASN A 130 1.41 4.49 -6.73
C ASN A 130 1.00 3.19 -7.44
N THR A 131 1.91 2.57 -8.18
CA THR A 131 1.65 1.31 -8.88
C THR A 131 2.78 0.33 -8.61
N LEU A 132 2.41 -0.86 -8.18
CA LEU A 132 3.31 -2.00 -7.99
C LEU A 132 2.89 -3.11 -8.96
N THR A 133 3.85 -3.65 -9.70
CA THR A 133 3.59 -4.69 -10.71
C THR A 133 4.69 -5.75 -10.62
N ASP A 134 4.32 -7.02 -10.67
CA ASP A 134 5.27 -8.11 -10.87
C ASP A 134 5.16 -8.70 -12.29
N SER A 135 6.03 -9.64 -12.60
CA SER A 135 5.98 -10.41 -13.84
C SER A 135 5.49 -11.83 -13.59
N ALA A 136 5.15 -12.55 -14.68
CA ALA A 136 4.79 -13.96 -14.63
C ALA A 136 5.88 -14.83 -13.97
N LYS A 137 7.14 -14.40 -13.97
CA LYS A 137 8.26 -15.15 -13.35
C LYS A 137 8.25 -15.13 -11.82
N ASN A 138 7.50 -14.21 -11.20
CA ASN A 138 7.29 -14.18 -9.75
C ASN A 138 6.27 -15.24 -9.30
N ASN A 139 6.47 -16.48 -9.76
CA ASN A 139 5.60 -17.64 -9.52
C ASN A 139 6.46 -18.92 -9.57
N ASP A 140 6.76 -19.49 -8.41
CA ASP A 140 7.61 -20.67 -8.28
C ASP A 140 6.96 -21.97 -8.79
N ASP A 141 5.61 -22.03 -8.85
CA ASP A 141 4.90 -23.16 -9.44
C ASP A 141 5.17 -23.25 -10.95
N ASN A 142 5.17 -22.11 -11.64
CA ASN A 142 5.35 -22.02 -13.08
C ASN A 142 6.83 -21.82 -13.49
N TYR A 143 7.63 -21.29 -12.58
CA TYR A 143 9.06 -21.00 -12.79
C TYR A 143 9.87 -21.52 -11.60
N PRO A 144 9.97 -22.86 -11.43
CA PRO A 144 10.63 -23.48 -10.26
C PRO A 144 12.13 -23.18 -10.18
N ASP A 145 12.76 -22.80 -11.29
CA ASP A 145 14.18 -22.39 -11.32
C ASP A 145 14.40 -20.95 -10.86
N ASN A 146 13.33 -20.18 -10.63
CA ASN A 146 13.42 -18.82 -10.10
C ASN A 146 13.42 -18.82 -8.57
N ALA A 147 14.62 -18.90 -7.97
CA ALA A 147 14.79 -18.89 -6.51
C ALA A 147 14.36 -17.55 -5.83
N ASP A 148 14.20 -16.48 -6.60
CA ASP A 148 13.79 -15.16 -6.09
C ASP A 148 12.28 -14.94 -6.13
N ALA A 149 11.51 -15.92 -6.62
CA ALA A 149 10.06 -15.81 -6.68
C ALA A 149 9.45 -15.70 -5.27
N GLU A 150 8.59 -14.72 -5.07
CA GLU A 150 7.89 -14.46 -3.81
C GLU A 150 6.38 -14.73 -3.91
N ASN A 151 5.87 -15.06 -5.09
CA ASN A 151 4.48 -15.41 -5.36
C ASN A 151 3.45 -14.30 -5.05
N ALA A 152 3.89 -13.07 -4.94
CA ALA A 152 3.02 -11.91 -4.71
C ALA A 152 3.70 -10.60 -5.07
N VAL A 153 2.92 -9.59 -5.40
CA VAL A 153 3.40 -8.21 -5.62
C VAL A 153 3.83 -7.55 -4.31
N LEU A 154 3.02 -7.71 -3.27
CA LEU A 154 3.37 -7.33 -1.90
C LEU A 154 3.44 -8.61 -1.06
N LYS A 155 4.64 -9.00 -0.66
CA LYS A 155 4.89 -10.17 0.18
C LYS A 155 5.12 -9.75 1.62
N CYS A 156 4.28 -10.23 2.53
CA CYS A 156 4.45 -10.12 3.98
C CYS A 156 4.75 -11.52 4.51
N LYS A 157 6.00 -11.77 4.96
CA LYS A 157 6.40 -13.13 5.38
C LYS A 157 5.99 -13.41 6.84
N ASP A 158 6.14 -14.67 7.26
CA ASP A 158 5.71 -15.17 8.57
C ASP A 158 6.10 -14.24 9.74
N GLY A 159 5.21 -14.03 10.67
CA GLY A 159 5.40 -13.21 11.86
C GLY A 159 5.51 -11.71 11.59
N SER A 160 5.30 -11.24 10.36
CA SER A 160 5.32 -9.81 10.06
C SER A 160 4.03 -9.12 10.51
N GLN A 161 4.15 -7.84 10.89
CA GLN A 161 3.04 -6.93 11.17
C GLN A 161 3.08 -5.81 10.13
N VAL A 162 2.15 -5.83 9.18
CA VAL A 162 2.13 -4.87 8.08
C VAL A 162 0.82 -4.12 8.06
N THR A 163 0.90 -2.79 8.10
CA THR A 163 -0.26 -1.91 7.91
C THR A 163 -0.14 -1.18 6.58
N ILE A 164 -1.14 -1.30 5.73
CA ILE A 164 -1.28 -0.52 4.48
C ILE A 164 -2.27 0.60 4.74
N SER A 165 -1.83 1.84 4.55
CA SER A 165 -2.64 3.02 4.88
C SER A 165 -2.31 4.23 4.00
N GLY A 166 -2.96 5.37 4.28
CA GLY A 166 -2.73 6.65 3.62
C GLY A 166 -3.85 7.01 2.65
N SER A 167 -4.01 8.30 2.36
CA SER A 167 -5.11 8.82 1.52
C SER A 167 -4.76 8.90 0.02
N GLY A 168 -3.59 8.43 -0.38
CA GLY A 168 -3.22 8.27 -1.79
C GLY A 168 -3.83 7.01 -2.40
N THR A 169 -3.52 6.76 -3.66
CA THR A 169 -3.92 5.55 -4.38
C THR A 169 -2.76 4.56 -4.44
N LEU A 170 -3.06 3.28 -4.18
CA LEU A 170 -2.16 2.16 -4.41
C LEU A 170 -2.81 1.18 -5.38
N LYS A 171 -2.19 0.96 -6.53
CA LYS A 171 -2.60 -0.04 -7.51
C LYS A 171 -1.61 -1.21 -7.49
N ILE A 172 -2.13 -2.42 -7.39
CA ILE A 172 -1.38 -3.68 -7.42
C ILE A 172 -1.80 -4.46 -8.67
N ILE A 173 -0.83 -4.89 -9.47
CA ILE A 173 -1.04 -5.70 -10.67
C ILE A 173 -0.19 -6.96 -10.54
N ALA A 174 -0.84 -8.09 -10.30
CA ALA A 174 -0.18 -9.37 -10.03
C ALA A 174 -0.21 -10.28 -11.26
N ASN A 175 0.84 -10.22 -12.06
CA ASN A 175 0.99 -11.08 -13.23
C ASN A 175 1.63 -12.44 -12.90
N GLY A 176 2.29 -12.55 -11.74
CA GLY A 176 2.90 -13.78 -11.26
C GLY A 176 1.89 -14.72 -10.61
N LYS A 177 1.41 -14.37 -9.41
CA LYS A 177 0.48 -15.21 -8.65
C LYS A 177 -0.51 -14.33 -7.86
N ASN A 178 -0.21 -13.92 -6.63
CA ASN A 178 -1.10 -13.16 -5.76
C ASN A 178 -0.85 -11.66 -5.79
N GLY A 179 -1.87 -10.86 -5.51
CA GLY A 179 -1.72 -9.43 -5.31
C GLY A 179 -0.95 -9.14 -4.02
N ILE A 180 -1.51 -9.54 -2.88
CA ILE A 180 -0.88 -9.46 -1.56
C ILE A 180 -0.88 -10.86 -0.97
N LYS A 181 0.27 -11.31 -0.46
CA LYS A 181 0.35 -12.56 0.29
C LYS A 181 0.97 -12.30 1.64
N SER A 182 0.24 -12.64 2.73
CA SER A 182 0.80 -12.67 4.06
C SER A 182 1.13 -14.11 4.48
N GLY A 183 2.23 -14.27 5.22
CA GLY A 183 2.63 -15.55 5.77
C GLY A 183 1.94 -15.82 7.11
N ALA A 184 2.24 -16.99 7.68
CA ALA A 184 1.64 -17.45 8.91
C ALA A 184 2.05 -16.63 10.15
N THR A 185 1.24 -16.67 11.18
CA THR A 185 1.66 -16.24 12.51
C THR A 185 2.73 -17.20 13.07
N THR A 186 3.71 -16.66 13.79
CA THR A 186 4.85 -17.42 14.30
C THR A 186 4.89 -17.46 15.83
N ASP A 187 3.95 -16.79 16.48
CA ASP A 187 3.81 -16.76 17.95
C ASP A 187 2.44 -17.29 18.38
N GLU A 188 2.37 -17.76 19.62
CA GLU A 188 1.11 -18.26 20.21
C GLU A 188 0.09 -17.13 20.44
N GLU A 189 0.55 -15.89 20.53
CA GLU A 189 -0.30 -14.71 20.74
C GLU A 189 -0.95 -14.22 19.44
N GLY A 190 -0.48 -14.68 18.28
CA GLY A 190 -1.05 -14.33 16.99
C GLY A 190 -0.88 -12.85 16.63
N THR A 191 0.22 -12.22 17.03
CA THR A 191 0.46 -10.79 16.82
C THR A 191 0.72 -10.41 15.37
N ALA A 192 1.13 -11.38 14.56
CA ALA A 192 1.31 -11.19 13.12
C ALA A 192 -0.01 -10.79 12.45
N SER A 193 0.03 -9.73 11.65
CA SER A 193 -1.18 -9.23 11.00
C SER A 193 -0.90 -8.44 9.72
N LEU A 194 -1.86 -8.51 8.81
CA LEU A 194 -1.99 -7.59 7.68
C LEU A 194 -3.21 -6.70 7.94
N THR A 195 -3.00 -5.39 8.03
CA THR A 195 -4.07 -4.43 8.25
C THR A 195 -4.17 -3.47 7.07
N ILE A 196 -5.38 -3.26 6.54
CA ILE A 196 -5.67 -2.33 5.44
C ILE A 196 -6.65 -1.28 5.97
N ARG A 197 -6.25 0.00 5.92
CA ARG A 197 -7.09 1.09 6.43
C ARG A 197 -6.85 2.42 5.73
N ASN A 198 -7.90 3.20 5.53
CA ASN A 198 -7.85 4.57 5.00
C ASN A 198 -7.03 4.71 3.69
N VAL A 199 -7.08 3.71 2.81
CA VAL A 199 -6.36 3.71 1.54
C VAL A 199 -7.30 3.44 0.37
N ASN A 200 -7.01 4.04 -0.79
CA ASN A 200 -7.63 3.69 -2.05
C ASN A 200 -6.76 2.60 -2.71
N LEU A 201 -7.05 1.35 -2.38
CA LEU A 201 -6.32 0.17 -2.86
C LEU A 201 -7.08 -0.48 -4.01
N THR A 202 -6.43 -0.69 -5.16
CA THR A 202 -6.98 -1.45 -6.29
C THR A 202 -6.08 -2.64 -6.55
N ILE A 203 -6.65 -3.84 -6.63
CA ILE A 203 -5.89 -5.07 -6.91
C ILE A 203 -6.45 -5.76 -8.15
N HIS A 204 -5.55 -6.07 -9.08
CA HIS A 204 -5.81 -6.90 -10.24
C HIS A 204 -4.88 -8.11 -10.23
N ALA A 205 -5.43 -9.30 -10.01
CA ALA A 205 -4.72 -10.58 -9.90
C ALA A 205 -5.29 -11.60 -10.89
N PRO A 206 -4.89 -11.54 -12.17
CA PRO A 206 -5.46 -12.38 -13.22
C PRO A 206 -4.99 -13.85 -13.18
N VAL A 207 -4.14 -14.22 -12.21
CA VAL A 207 -3.56 -15.58 -12.11
C VAL A 207 -4.07 -16.33 -10.90
N ASN A 208 -4.22 -15.67 -9.74
CA ASN A 208 -4.65 -16.30 -8.49
C ASN A 208 -5.40 -15.29 -7.61
N ASP A 209 -5.19 -15.32 -6.28
CA ASP A 209 -5.90 -14.50 -5.31
C ASP A 209 -5.45 -13.03 -5.34
N ALA A 210 -6.39 -12.13 -5.08
CA ALA A 210 -5.99 -10.74 -4.87
C ALA A 210 -5.35 -10.55 -3.50
N ILE A 211 -5.91 -11.13 -2.44
CA ILE A 211 -5.32 -11.17 -1.10
C ILE A 211 -5.35 -12.61 -0.60
N ASN A 212 -4.18 -13.17 -0.28
CA ASN A 212 -4.02 -14.48 0.33
C ASN A 212 -3.37 -14.33 1.70
N ALA A 213 -4.12 -14.54 2.78
CA ALA A 213 -3.69 -14.26 4.14
C ALA A 213 -3.65 -15.53 5.00
N GLU A 214 -2.46 -15.90 5.46
CA GLU A 214 -2.21 -17.01 6.39
C GLU A 214 -2.13 -16.54 7.87
N GLN A 215 -2.25 -15.23 8.10
CA GLN A 215 -2.27 -14.58 9.42
C GLN A 215 -3.54 -13.73 9.58
N THR A 216 -3.71 -13.02 10.70
CA THR A 216 -4.84 -12.12 10.88
C THR A 216 -4.88 -11.06 9.78
N LEU A 217 -5.99 -10.99 9.05
CA LEU A 217 -6.28 -9.95 8.07
C LEU A 217 -7.36 -9.01 8.63
N ASN A 218 -7.02 -7.73 8.76
CA ASN A 218 -7.96 -6.68 9.13
C ASN A 218 -8.19 -5.73 7.96
N ILE A 219 -9.43 -5.59 7.50
CA ILE A 219 -9.85 -4.57 6.54
C ILE A 219 -10.77 -3.62 7.28
N GLU A 220 -10.19 -2.51 7.76
CA GLU A 220 -10.88 -1.60 8.68
C GLU A 220 -11.63 -0.49 7.94
N SER A 221 -11.07 0.01 6.84
CA SER A 221 -11.66 1.14 6.10
C SER A 221 -10.91 1.41 4.79
N GLY A 222 -11.52 2.24 3.95
CA GLY A 222 -10.99 2.62 2.64
C GLY A 222 -11.83 2.05 1.51
N THR A 223 -11.27 2.09 0.30
CA THR A 223 -11.92 1.54 -0.91
C THR A 223 -10.99 0.52 -1.54
N THR A 224 -11.48 -0.70 -1.74
CA THR A 224 -10.67 -1.81 -2.26
C THR A 224 -11.38 -2.52 -3.41
N PRO A 225 -11.40 -1.95 -4.63
CA PRO A 225 -11.82 -2.67 -5.83
C PRO A 225 -10.86 -3.81 -6.12
N ILE A 226 -11.40 -5.03 -6.25
CA ILE A 226 -10.65 -6.26 -6.49
C ILE A 226 -11.14 -6.93 -7.75
N SER A 227 -10.18 -7.44 -8.55
CA SER A 227 -10.40 -8.38 -9.64
C SER A 227 -9.38 -9.50 -9.50
N ALA A 228 -9.82 -10.72 -9.28
CA ALA A 228 -8.98 -11.90 -9.11
C ALA A 228 -9.44 -13.03 -10.02
N ALA A 229 -8.54 -13.95 -10.36
CA ALA A 229 -8.88 -15.15 -11.14
C ALA A 229 -9.44 -16.26 -10.24
N ASP A 230 -8.98 -16.30 -8.98
CA ASP A 230 -9.48 -17.21 -7.96
C ASP A 230 -10.18 -16.39 -6.87
N ASP A 231 -9.68 -16.32 -5.65
CA ASP A 231 -10.34 -15.63 -4.57
C ASP A 231 -10.02 -14.13 -4.52
N ALA A 232 -11.05 -13.30 -4.32
CA ALA A 232 -10.84 -11.89 -4.01
C ALA A 232 -10.09 -11.75 -2.68
N ILE A 233 -10.48 -12.56 -1.69
CA ILE A 233 -9.84 -12.64 -0.37
C ILE A 233 -9.88 -14.09 0.08
N HIS A 234 -8.70 -14.68 0.29
CA HIS A 234 -8.50 -15.97 0.93
C HIS A 234 -7.87 -15.73 2.31
N SER A 235 -8.39 -16.34 3.34
CA SER A 235 -7.86 -16.21 4.72
C SER A 235 -7.89 -17.54 5.44
N ASP A 236 -6.71 -18.02 5.84
CA ASP A 236 -6.53 -19.29 6.56
C ASP A 236 -6.61 -19.14 8.09
N TYR A 237 -6.62 -17.91 8.62
CA TYR A 237 -6.61 -17.69 10.06
C TYR A 237 -7.80 -16.84 10.52
N VAL A 238 -7.66 -15.53 10.63
CA VAL A 238 -8.72 -14.62 11.08
C VAL A 238 -8.94 -13.51 10.07
N LEU A 239 -10.18 -13.32 9.65
CA LEU A 239 -10.60 -12.22 8.79
C LEU A 239 -11.55 -11.29 9.56
N ASN A 240 -11.16 -10.05 9.73
CA ASN A 240 -11.98 -8.98 10.30
C ASN A 240 -12.28 -7.93 9.22
N ILE A 241 -13.55 -7.65 8.97
CA ILE A 241 -14.01 -6.60 8.05
C ILE A 241 -14.90 -5.66 8.83
N GLY A 242 -14.49 -4.36 8.90
CA GLY A 242 -15.19 -3.27 9.59
C GLY A 242 -15.94 -2.31 8.66
#